data_9bff3aa06870f8fada1871b00d685d45
#
_entry.id   9bff3aa06870f8fada1871b00d685d45
#
_cell.length_a   1.000
_cell.length_b   1.000
_cell.length_c   1.000
_cell.angle_alpha   90.00
_cell.angle_beta   90.00
_cell.angle_gamma   90.00
#
_symmetry.space_group_name_H-M   'P 1'
#
loop_
_entity.id
_entity.type
_entity.pdbx_description
1 polymer ?
#
loop_
_entity_poly.entity_id
_entity_poly.type
_entity_poly.pdbx_seq_one_letter_code
_entity_poly.pdbx_strand_id
1 'polypeptide(L)'
;MYDFSQTHNESESQKERIRNMNYQTAYQKLEPYHQTHLLRFFDELTPPQQQHLLHQIEQLDLEPFAYLEHGKADAARGTLQPLGACTIEQIEAHRETYQKIGLDAIRAGKVGCVLLAGGQGSRLGFEHPKGTFNIGKTRTLYIFECLIQNLMDVVQEAGVSIPLLIMTSQSNDAETKAFFEAHQYFGYDPNCVHFFIQEMAPAVDAQHKILMNAKDNLILSPNGNGGWFSSMQRAGMLNMLDQQGIEWLNVFAVDNVLQRMADPRFLGATIASGCASGAKVVAKADPDERVGVLCLEDGKPSIVEYYEMTDELRTAREPDGRLSYNYGVILNYLFQVSHLEQTLQADFPLHLAHKKIAHLDENGNLLPVPEEPNGFKLETLVLDMVHMQESCLSYEVVREKEFAPVKNKNGVDSVETAQALLEQNGIQL
;
A
#
# COMPACT_ATOMS: atom_id res chain seq x y z
N MET A 1 -0.96 11.64 36.66
CA MET A 1 -0.04 10.64 37.16
C MET A 1 -0.64 9.29 36.73
N TYR A 2 -0.44 8.92 35.45
CA TYR A 2 -0.93 7.66 34.88
C TYR A 2 0.07 6.56 35.23
N ASP A 3 -0.46 5.43 35.68
CA ASP A 3 0.29 4.29 36.22
C ASP A 3 1.00 3.52 35.09
N PHE A 4 2.31 3.69 34.96
CA PHE A 4 3.20 3.02 34.02
C PHE A 4 3.38 1.52 34.26
N SER A 5 2.74 0.94 35.29
CA SER A 5 2.87 -0.48 35.64
C SER A 5 2.02 -1.42 34.79
N GLN A 6 0.95 -0.94 34.16
CA GLN A 6 0.07 -1.78 33.33
C GLN A 6 0.63 -2.06 31.92
N THR A 7 1.34 -1.10 31.30
CA THR A 7 1.90 -1.28 29.94
C THR A 7 3.08 -2.26 29.88
N HIS A 8 3.83 -2.41 30.99
CA HIS A 8 4.91 -3.43 31.07
C HIS A 8 4.38 -4.85 31.23
N ASN A 9 3.27 -5.03 31.95
CA ASN A 9 2.65 -6.34 32.14
C ASN A 9 1.96 -6.89 30.87
N GLU A 10 1.41 -6.02 30.01
CA GLU A 10 0.82 -6.45 28.73
C GLU A 10 1.89 -6.88 27.70
N SER A 11 3.04 -6.19 27.65
CA SER A 11 4.15 -6.59 26.76
C SER A 11 4.85 -7.88 27.20
N GLU A 12 4.95 -8.14 28.50
CA GLU A 12 5.47 -9.41 29.03
C GLU A 12 4.46 -10.55 28.88
N SER A 13 3.16 -10.29 29.07
CA SER A 13 2.11 -11.28 28.83
C SER A 13 1.94 -11.65 27.35
N GLN A 14 2.15 -10.71 26.43
CA GLN A 14 2.25 -10.99 24.99
C GLN A 14 3.52 -11.77 24.65
N LYS A 15 4.68 -11.40 25.20
CA LYS A 15 5.93 -12.17 25.01
C LYS A 15 5.90 -13.55 25.65
N GLU A 16 5.17 -13.76 26.75
CA GLU A 16 4.92 -15.09 27.33
C GLU A 16 3.87 -15.88 26.53
N ARG A 17 2.86 -15.25 25.94
CA ARG A 17 1.92 -15.90 25.01
C ARG A 17 2.60 -16.39 23.74
N ILE A 18 3.55 -15.65 23.18
CA ILE A 18 4.36 -16.03 22.00
C ILE A 18 5.21 -17.28 22.24
N ARG A 19 5.47 -17.66 23.50
CA ARG A 19 6.31 -18.85 23.84
C ARG A 19 5.55 -20.18 23.89
N ASN A 20 4.24 -20.24 23.72
CA ASN A 20 3.46 -21.43 24.08
C ASN A 20 2.31 -21.81 23.16
N MET A 21 2.31 -21.44 21.84
CA MET A 21 1.33 -22.01 20.91
C MET A 21 1.51 -23.54 20.88
N ASN A 22 0.49 -24.26 21.30
CA ASN A 22 0.42 -25.72 21.21
C ASN A 22 -0.81 -26.13 20.40
N TYR A 23 -0.98 -27.43 20.16
CA TYR A 23 -2.12 -27.95 19.39
C TYR A 23 -3.46 -27.45 19.91
N GLN A 24 -3.70 -27.46 21.22
CA GLN A 24 -4.97 -27.07 21.82
C GLN A 24 -5.26 -25.58 21.65
N THR A 25 -4.26 -24.73 21.86
CA THR A 25 -4.41 -23.28 21.65
C THR A 25 -4.55 -22.92 20.17
N ALA A 26 -3.89 -23.64 19.26
CA ALA A 26 -4.09 -23.50 17.81
C ALA A 26 -5.50 -23.92 17.42
N TYR A 27 -6.00 -25.04 17.92
CA TYR A 27 -7.36 -25.49 17.67
C TYR A 27 -8.39 -24.43 18.13
N GLN A 28 -8.27 -23.92 19.35
CA GLN A 28 -9.14 -22.88 19.90
C GLN A 28 -9.12 -21.58 19.08
N LYS A 29 -7.96 -21.21 18.50
CA LYS A 29 -7.85 -20.04 17.61
C LYS A 29 -8.56 -20.27 16.27
N LEU A 30 -8.50 -21.47 15.72
CA LEU A 30 -9.00 -21.81 14.39
C LEU A 30 -10.49 -22.17 14.35
N GLU A 31 -11.01 -22.73 15.46
CA GLU A 31 -12.37 -23.26 15.54
C GLU A 31 -13.45 -22.21 15.25
N PRO A 32 -13.41 -20.98 15.81
CA PRO A 32 -14.42 -19.96 15.53
C PRO A 32 -14.51 -19.55 14.05
N TYR A 33 -13.44 -19.74 13.29
CA TYR A 33 -13.34 -19.38 11.87
C TYR A 33 -13.44 -20.62 10.95
N HIS A 34 -13.82 -21.77 11.49
CA HIS A 34 -13.95 -23.03 10.75
C HIS A 34 -12.67 -23.48 10.02
N GLN A 35 -11.46 -23.16 10.56
CA GLN A 35 -10.16 -23.44 9.92
C GLN A 35 -9.40 -24.61 10.59
N THR A 36 -10.07 -25.44 11.41
CA THR A 36 -9.42 -26.56 12.15
C THR A 36 -8.80 -27.63 11.23
N HIS A 37 -9.21 -27.68 9.95
CA HIS A 37 -8.61 -28.57 8.94
C HIS A 37 -7.11 -28.37 8.75
N LEU A 38 -6.56 -27.21 9.13
CA LEU A 38 -5.11 -26.95 9.10
C LEU A 38 -4.32 -27.87 10.02
N LEU A 39 -4.93 -28.43 11.05
CA LEU A 39 -4.33 -29.35 12.00
C LEU A 39 -4.51 -30.83 11.64
N ARG A 40 -5.16 -31.16 10.53
CA ARG A 40 -5.54 -32.54 10.18
C ARG A 40 -4.38 -33.52 10.03
N PHE A 41 -3.18 -33.02 9.70
CA PHE A 41 -1.98 -33.83 9.54
C PHE A 41 -1.00 -33.69 10.71
N PHE A 42 -1.39 -33.02 11.81
CA PHE A 42 -0.48 -32.63 12.88
C PHE A 42 0.27 -33.81 13.50
N ASP A 43 -0.41 -34.95 13.69
CA ASP A 43 0.19 -36.16 14.28
C ASP A 43 1.18 -36.88 13.35
N GLU A 44 1.15 -36.54 12.04
CA GLU A 44 2.09 -37.09 11.06
C GLU A 44 3.39 -36.28 10.94
N LEU A 45 3.42 -35.06 11.54
CA LEU A 45 4.52 -34.13 11.47
C LEU A 45 5.63 -34.44 12.47
N THR A 46 6.87 -34.19 12.07
CA THR A 46 8.00 -34.18 13.00
C THR A 46 7.91 -32.95 13.92
N PRO A 47 8.54 -32.99 15.13
CA PRO A 47 8.48 -31.86 16.07
C PRO A 47 8.86 -30.48 15.46
N PRO A 48 9.91 -30.38 14.61
CA PRO A 48 10.20 -29.10 13.93
C PRO A 48 9.08 -28.64 13.00
N GLN A 49 8.43 -29.54 12.25
CA GLN A 49 7.32 -29.24 11.37
C GLN A 49 6.06 -28.83 12.16
N GLN A 50 5.79 -29.50 13.29
CA GLN A 50 4.71 -29.09 14.20
C GLN A 50 4.92 -27.66 14.69
N GLN A 51 6.14 -27.32 15.12
CA GLN A 51 6.47 -25.96 15.55
C GLN A 51 6.34 -24.95 14.43
N HIS A 52 6.74 -25.31 13.20
CA HIS A 52 6.59 -24.43 12.02
C HIS A 52 5.12 -24.13 11.74
N LEU A 53 4.26 -25.15 11.70
CA LEU A 53 2.82 -24.97 11.48
C LEU A 53 2.18 -24.14 12.60
N LEU A 54 2.49 -24.43 13.85
CA LEU A 54 1.97 -23.69 15.00
C LEU A 54 2.39 -22.22 14.94
N HIS A 55 3.64 -21.94 14.57
CA HIS A 55 4.11 -20.57 14.40
C HIS A 55 3.36 -19.83 13.29
N GLN A 56 3.12 -20.47 12.14
CA GLN A 56 2.31 -19.85 11.08
C GLN A 56 0.88 -19.57 11.54
N ILE A 57 0.24 -20.51 12.24
CA ILE A 57 -1.10 -20.34 12.80
C ILE A 57 -1.13 -19.19 13.83
N GLU A 58 -0.08 -19.07 14.64
CA GLU A 58 0.04 -17.98 15.62
C GLU A 58 0.05 -16.62 14.95
N GLN A 59 0.77 -16.48 13.81
CA GLN A 59 0.90 -15.24 13.06
C GLN A 59 -0.34 -14.90 12.20
N LEU A 60 -1.23 -15.88 11.96
CA LEU A 60 -2.43 -15.62 11.16
C LEU A 60 -3.33 -14.56 11.80
N ASP A 61 -3.66 -13.56 11.00
CA ASP A 61 -4.81 -12.70 11.25
C ASP A 61 -6.07 -13.39 10.69
N LEU A 62 -7.02 -13.70 11.56
CA LEU A 62 -8.28 -14.36 11.21
C LEU A 62 -9.48 -13.41 11.22
N GLU A 63 -9.31 -12.14 11.62
CA GLU A 63 -10.39 -11.15 11.59
C GLU A 63 -11.00 -10.96 10.19
N PRO A 64 -10.22 -10.98 9.09
CA PRO A 64 -10.77 -10.91 7.74
C PRO A 64 -11.79 -12.02 7.41
N PHE A 65 -11.72 -13.18 8.08
CA PHE A 65 -12.68 -14.27 7.85
C PHE A 65 -14.09 -13.96 8.37
N ALA A 66 -14.21 -13.18 9.44
CA ALA A 66 -15.51 -12.70 9.90
C ALA A 66 -16.16 -11.78 8.84
N TYR A 67 -15.37 -11.00 8.14
CA TYR A 67 -15.82 -10.15 7.02
C TYR A 67 -16.34 -10.99 5.83
N LEU A 68 -15.64 -12.08 5.48
CA LEU A 68 -16.05 -13.00 4.42
C LEU A 68 -17.35 -13.71 4.72
N GLU A 69 -17.58 -14.14 5.97
CA GLU A 69 -18.82 -14.82 6.39
C GLU A 69 -20.06 -13.92 6.27
N HIS A 70 -19.87 -12.61 6.42
CA HIS A 70 -20.97 -11.64 6.34
C HIS A 70 -21.30 -11.20 4.91
N GLY A 71 -20.63 -11.76 3.88
CA GLY A 71 -20.88 -11.46 2.47
C GLY A 71 -20.56 -10.03 2.04
N LYS A 72 -19.75 -9.31 2.82
CA LYS A 72 -19.42 -7.90 2.55
C LYS A 72 -18.42 -7.73 1.39
N ALA A 73 -17.70 -8.79 1.00
CA ALA A 73 -16.74 -8.75 -0.09
C ALA A 73 -17.37 -8.49 -1.48
N ASP A 74 -18.68 -8.83 -1.64
CA ASP A 74 -19.43 -8.66 -2.89
C ASP A 74 -20.50 -7.55 -2.78
N ALA A 75 -20.38 -6.63 -1.83
CA ALA A 75 -21.35 -5.54 -1.67
C ALA A 75 -21.38 -4.67 -2.93
N ALA A 76 -22.59 -4.42 -3.45
CA ALA A 76 -22.76 -3.48 -4.57
C ALA A 76 -22.29 -2.08 -4.15
N ARG A 77 -21.63 -1.38 -5.07
CA ARG A 77 -21.22 0.01 -4.83
C ARG A 77 -22.42 0.92 -4.58
N GLY A 78 -22.21 1.95 -3.79
CA GLY A 78 -23.16 3.03 -3.57
C GLY A 78 -23.35 3.93 -4.78
N THR A 79 -24.06 5.04 -4.59
CA THR A 79 -24.29 6.04 -5.65
C THR A 79 -23.03 6.86 -5.90
N LEU A 80 -22.51 6.77 -7.12
CA LEU A 80 -21.31 7.50 -7.53
C LEU A 80 -21.65 8.91 -8.02
N GLN A 81 -20.83 9.88 -7.62
CA GLN A 81 -20.91 11.28 -8.05
C GLN A 81 -19.50 11.78 -8.40
N PRO A 82 -19.37 12.65 -9.44
CA PRO A 82 -18.10 13.26 -9.77
C PRO A 82 -17.53 14.06 -8.58
N LEU A 83 -16.23 13.99 -8.38
CA LEU A 83 -15.50 14.87 -7.46
C LEU A 83 -14.62 15.80 -8.30
N GLY A 84 -14.81 17.12 -8.13
CA GLY A 84 -13.94 18.13 -8.73
C GLY A 84 -12.53 18.09 -8.12
N ALA A 85 -11.58 18.75 -8.78
CA ALA A 85 -10.22 18.89 -8.27
C ALA A 85 -9.87 20.34 -7.95
N CYS A 86 -8.92 20.53 -7.05
CA CYS A 86 -8.10 21.74 -6.99
C CYS A 86 -7.21 21.71 -8.25
N THR A 87 -7.60 22.50 -9.25
CA THR A 87 -6.98 22.44 -10.58
C THR A 87 -5.59 23.09 -10.58
N ILE A 88 -4.79 22.77 -11.60
CA ILE A 88 -3.44 23.37 -11.78
C ILE A 88 -3.52 24.90 -11.72
N GLU A 89 -4.54 25.52 -12.33
CA GLU A 89 -4.74 26.97 -12.30
C GLU A 89 -5.00 27.50 -10.89
N GLN A 90 -5.84 26.83 -10.11
CA GLN A 90 -6.11 27.18 -8.71
C GLN A 90 -4.87 27.01 -7.83
N ILE A 91 -4.10 25.94 -8.07
CA ILE A 91 -2.85 25.68 -7.35
C ILE A 91 -1.84 26.80 -7.64
N GLU A 92 -1.68 27.20 -8.89
CA GLU A 92 -0.75 28.28 -9.25
C GLU A 92 -1.23 29.65 -8.71
N ALA A 93 -2.52 29.90 -8.66
CA ALA A 93 -3.07 31.12 -8.05
C ALA A 93 -2.79 31.23 -6.54
N HIS A 94 -2.66 30.11 -5.85
CA HIS A 94 -2.38 30.05 -4.40
C HIS A 94 -0.98 29.50 -4.07
N ARG A 95 -0.10 29.44 -5.07
CA ARG A 95 1.21 28.81 -5.02
C ARG A 95 2.03 29.14 -3.78
N GLU A 96 2.20 30.43 -3.50
CA GLU A 96 3.02 30.90 -2.38
C GLU A 96 2.42 30.52 -1.03
N THR A 97 1.09 30.61 -0.91
CA THR A 97 0.37 30.25 0.30
C THR A 97 0.50 28.77 0.60
N TYR A 98 0.23 27.91 -0.39
CA TYR A 98 0.33 26.47 -0.21
C TYR A 98 1.77 26.04 0.07
N GLN A 99 2.74 26.60 -0.70
CA GLN A 99 4.17 26.35 -0.48
C GLN A 99 4.60 26.67 0.97
N LYS A 100 4.18 27.84 1.46
CA LYS A 100 4.52 28.28 2.81
C LYS A 100 3.93 27.34 3.87
N ILE A 101 2.63 27.03 3.80
CA ILE A 101 1.95 26.15 4.77
C ILE A 101 2.62 24.78 4.81
N GLY A 102 2.88 24.19 3.65
CA GLY A 102 3.51 22.88 3.57
C GLY A 102 4.96 22.88 4.06
N LEU A 103 5.76 23.86 3.69
CA LEU A 103 7.13 23.98 4.22
C LEU A 103 7.15 24.22 5.73
N ASP A 104 6.22 25.00 6.27
CA ASP A 104 6.12 25.22 7.73
C ASP A 104 5.80 23.90 8.44
N ALA A 105 4.90 23.06 7.90
CA ALA A 105 4.60 21.74 8.45
C ALA A 105 5.79 20.78 8.38
N ILE A 106 6.52 20.75 7.24
CA ILE A 106 7.72 19.94 7.09
C ILE A 106 8.82 20.39 8.07
N ARG A 107 9.10 21.69 8.16
CA ARG A 107 10.10 22.28 9.07
C ARG A 107 9.76 22.06 10.55
N ALA A 108 8.47 21.96 10.86
CA ALA A 108 8.00 21.62 12.20
C ALA A 108 8.11 20.12 12.53
N GLY A 109 8.63 19.29 11.59
CA GLY A 109 8.77 17.85 11.79
C GLY A 109 7.45 17.06 11.76
N LYS A 110 6.37 17.62 11.20
CA LYS A 110 5.02 17.04 11.22
C LYS A 110 4.73 16.06 10.08
N VAL A 111 5.69 15.79 9.21
CA VAL A 111 5.48 15.03 7.96
C VAL A 111 6.42 13.85 7.88
N GLY A 112 5.86 12.68 7.55
CA GLY A 112 6.60 11.47 7.19
C GLY A 112 6.22 10.99 5.79
N CYS A 113 7.11 10.23 5.16
CA CYS A 113 6.91 9.59 3.86
C CYS A 113 6.81 8.09 4.00
N VAL A 114 5.88 7.45 3.30
CA VAL A 114 5.72 5.99 3.26
C VAL A 114 5.85 5.50 1.82
N LEU A 115 6.92 4.76 1.54
CA LEU A 115 7.17 4.16 0.23
C LEU A 115 6.68 2.70 0.23
N LEU A 116 5.69 2.39 -0.60
CA LEU A 116 5.17 1.04 -0.81
C LEU A 116 6.07 0.30 -1.81
N ALA A 117 7.00 -0.52 -1.32
CA ALA A 117 8.04 -1.19 -2.11
C ALA A 117 8.08 -2.73 -1.94
N GLY A 118 6.96 -3.36 -1.53
CA GLY A 118 6.86 -4.82 -1.37
C GLY A 118 6.86 -5.62 -2.68
N GLY A 119 6.72 -4.96 -3.84
CA GLY A 119 6.59 -5.60 -5.15
C GLY A 119 7.93 -6.02 -5.77
N GLN A 120 7.87 -7.15 -6.53
CA GLN A 120 8.95 -7.62 -7.39
C GLN A 120 8.82 -7.03 -8.81
N GLY A 121 9.93 -7.04 -9.55
CA GLY A 121 10.00 -6.60 -10.95
C GLY A 121 9.53 -7.63 -11.98
N SER A 122 8.76 -8.65 -11.60
CA SER A 122 8.44 -9.81 -12.45
C SER A 122 7.83 -9.44 -13.81
N ARG A 123 6.95 -8.43 -13.88
CA ARG A 123 6.40 -7.93 -15.15
C ARG A 123 7.44 -7.28 -16.07
N LEU A 124 8.59 -6.86 -15.48
CA LEU A 124 9.72 -6.33 -16.23
C LEU A 124 10.68 -7.42 -16.69
N GLY A 125 10.43 -8.69 -16.32
CA GLY A 125 11.37 -9.80 -16.48
C GLY A 125 12.56 -9.70 -15.51
N PHE A 126 12.36 -9.11 -14.35
CA PHE A 126 13.35 -8.84 -13.32
C PHE A 126 12.89 -9.42 -11.99
N GLU A 127 13.55 -10.47 -11.52
CA GLU A 127 13.16 -11.25 -10.32
C GLU A 127 13.78 -10.70 -9.03
N HIS A 128 13.91 -9.39 -8.93
CA HIS A 128 14.46 -8.65 -7.78
C HIS A 128 13.48 -7.59 -7.30
N PRO A 129 13.72 -6.94 -6.15
CA PRO A 129 12.90 -5.83 -5.70
C PRO A 129 12.78 -4.78 -6.80
N LYS A 130 11.56 -4.37 -7.14
CA LYS A 130 11.29 -3.47 -8.28
C LYS A 130 12.09 -2.17 -8.24
N GLY A 131 12.30 -1.62 -7.05
CA GLY A 131 13.06 -0.38 -6.85
C GLY A 131 14.53 -0.48 -7.22
N THR A 132 15.11 -1.71 -7.29
CA THR A 132 16.50 -1.95 -7.69
C THR A 132 16.67 -2.05 -9.22
N PHE A 133 15.57 -1.97 -9.99
CA PHE A 133 15.64 -2.00 -11.44
C PHE A 133 16.39 -0.79 -12.00
N ASN A 134 17.37 -1.05 -12.88
CA ASN A 134 18.10 0.00 -13.57
C ASN A 134 17.28 0.51 -14.76
N ILE A 135 16.80 1.77 -14.67
CA ILE A 135 16.05 2.44 -15.74
C ILE A 135 16.95 3.30 -16.63
N GLY A 136 18.23 3.44 -16.30
CA GLY A 136 19.18 4.25 -17.07
C GLY A 136 19.51 3.65 -18.45
N LYS A 137 20.00 4.48 -19.36
CA LYS A 137 20.45 4.13 -20.72
C LYS A 137 21.97 4.19 -20.87
N THR A 138 22.54 5.36 -20.59
CA THR A 138 23.98 5.65 -20.72
C THR A 138 24.71 5.63 -19.39
N ARG A 139 23.99 5.74 -18.30
CA ARG A 139 24.48 5.57 -16.92
C ARG A 139 23.54 4.64 -16.15
N THR A 140 24.03 4.09 -15.06
CA THR A 140 23.17 3.40 -14.11
C THR A 140 22.30 4.43 -13.38
N LEU A 141 20.98 4.16 -13.37
CA LEU A 141 19.99 4.94 -12.64
C LEU A 141 18.91 3.99 -12.13
N TYR A 142 18.80 3.82 -10.83
CA TYR A 142 17.84 2.92 -10.24
C TYR A 142 16.50 3.61 -9.94
N ILE A 143 15.40 2.87 -9.92
CA ILE A 143 14.10 3.41 -9.54
C ILE A 143 14.15 4.02 -8.13
N PHE A 144 14.78 3.33 -7.15
CA PHE A 144 14.98 3.88 -5.81
C PHE A 144 15.79 5.19 -5.84
N GLU A 145 16.84 5.27 -6.68
CA GLU A 145 17.63 6.49 -6.83
C GLU A 145 16.77 7.67 -7.30
N CYS A 146 15.91 7.46 -8.32
CA CYS A 146 14.99 8.50 -8.80
C CYS A 146 14.09 9.00 -7.66
N LEU A 147 13.50 8.08 -6.90
CA LEU A 147 12.59 8.43 -5.80
C LEU A 147 13.32 9.18 -4.68
N ILE A 148 14.49 8.72 -4.28
CA ILE A 148 15.28 9.40 -3.25
C ILE A 148 15.70 10.79 -3.71
N GLN A 149 16.11 10.97 -4.97
CA GLN A 149 16.47 12.30 -5.49
C GLN A 149 15.27 13.26 -5.48
N ASN A 150 14.08 12.79 -5.88
CA ASN A 150 12.86 13.59 -5.81
C ASN A 150 12.52 14.03 -4.37
N LEU A 151 12.78 13.18 -3.37
CA LEU A 151 12.60 13.53 -1.96
C LEU A 151 13.69 14.48 -1.47
N MET A 152 14.95 14.28 -1.91
CA MET A 152 16.07 15.15 -1.58
C MET A 152 15.84 16.59 -2.02
N ASP A 153 15.20 16.84 -3.17
CA ASP A 153 14.85 18.18 -3.62
C ASP A 153 13.96 18.90 -2.60
N VAL A 154 12.99 18.19 -2.00
CA VAL A 154 12.12 18.75 -0.96
C VAL A 154 12.89 18.96 0.35
N VAL A 155 13.75 18.01 0.73
CA VAL A 155 14.61 18.11 1.92
C VAL A 155 15.54 19.34 1.81
N GLN A 156 16.14 19.58 0.64
CA GLN A 156 16.99 20.76 0.39
C GLN A 156 16.19 22.06 0.50
N GLU A 157 14.98 22.11 -0.05
CA GLU A 157 14.10 23.27 0.02
C GLU A 157 13.63 23.55 1.46
N ALA A 158 13.28 22.50 2.19
CA ALA A 158 12.83 22.60 3.58
C ALA A 158 13.98 22.89 4.56
N GLY A 159 15.18 22.40 4.28
CA GLY A 159 16.35 22.47 5.16
C GLY A 159 16.29 21.49 6.35
N VAL A 160 15.43 20.49 6.30
CA VAL A 160 15.27 19.45 7.33
C VAL A 160 15.04 18.09 6.68
N SER A 161 15.53 17.02 7.30
CA SER A 161 15.26 15.64 6.86
C SER A 161 13.82 15.24 7.17
N ILE A 162 13.25 14.38 6.34
CA ILE A 162 11.88 13.85 6.48
C ILE A 162 11.99 12.34 6.76
N PRO A 163 11.33 11.78 7.79
CA PRO A 163 11.30 10.34 7.98
C PRO A 163 10.76 9.61 6.77
N LEU A 164 11.51 8.63 6.25
CA LEU A 164 11.13 7.77 5.13
C LEU A 164 10.94 6.34 5.63
N LEU A 165 9.69 5.87 5.61
CA LEU A 165 9.30 4.53 6.01
C LEU A 165 9.09 3.69 4.75
N ILE A 166 9.87 2.62 4.58
CA ILE A 166 9.84 1.78 3.39
C ILE A 166 9.18 0.46 3.72
N MET A 167 8.00 0.22 3.15
CA MET A 167 7.32 -1.07 3.23
C MET A 167 7.95 -2.05 2.24
N THR A 168 8.52 -3.12 2.76
CA THR A 168 9.05 -4.25 1.99
C THR A 168 8.11 -5.46 2.10
N SER A 169 8.43 -6.56 1.44
CA SER A 169 7.80 -7.86 1.63
C SER A 169 8.78 -8.86 2.25
N GLN A 170 8.28 -9.94 2.81
CA GLN A 170 9.15 -11.02 3.33
C GLN A 170 10.18 -11.50 2.31
N SER A 171 9.80 -11.51 1.03
CA SER A 171 10.66 -12.01 -0.06
C SER A 171 11.73 -11.00 -0.53
N ASN A 172 11.57 -9.70 -0.25
CA ASN A 172 12.49 -8.67 -0.78
C ASN A 172 13.13 -7.77 0.29
N ASP A 173 12.79 -7.94 1.56
CA ASP A 173 13.26 -7.07 2.65
C ASP A 173 14.79 -7.05 2.78
N ALA A 174 15.40 -8.25 2.90
CA ALA A 174 16.85 -8.36 3.07
C ALA A 174 17.62 -7.78 1.87
N GLU A 175 17.16 -8.07 0.65
CA GLU A 175 17.79 -7.56 -0.57
C GLU A 175 17.61 -6.03 -0.69
N THR A 176 16.44 -5.51 -0.37
CA THR A 176 16.17 -4.06 -0.40
C THR A 176 17.06 -3.31 0.59
N LYS A 177 17.17 -3.78 1.83
CA LYS A 177 18.04 -3.19 2.86
C LYS A 177 19.52 -3.19 2.42
N ALA A 178 20.02 -4.35 1.98
CA ALA A 178 21.39 -4.48 1.48
C ALA A 178 21.66 -3.56 0.27
N PHE A 179 20.67 -3.37 -0.59
CA PHE A 179 20.77 -2.47 -1.73
C PHE A 179 20.89 -1.01 -1.29
N PHE A 180 20.09 -0.55 -0.36
CA PHE A 180 20.20 0.81 0.20
C PHE A 180 21.56 1.03 0.87
N GLU A 181 22.03 0.09 1.68
CA GLU A 181 23.34 0.14 2.33
C GLU A 181 24.49 0.22 1.31
N ALA A 182 24.48 -0.65 0.29
CA ALA A 182 25.48 -0.70 -0.77
C ALA A 182 25.57 0.62 -1.58
N HIS A 183 24.44 1.32 -1.72
CA HIS A 183 24.36 2.61 -2.42
C HIS A 183 24.36 3.81 -1.48
N GLN A 184 24.78 3.62 -0.20
CA GLN A 184 24.88 4.71 0.79
C GLN A 184 23.57 5.53 0.89
N TYR A 185 22.43 4.85 0.82
CA TYR A 185 21.07 5.44 0.84
C TYR A 185 20.88 6.55 -0.21
N PHE A 186 21.66 6.53 -1.31
CA PHE A 186 21.66 7.54 -2.36
C PHE A 186 21.90 8.97 -1.85
N GLY A 187 22.62 9.10 -0.73
CA GLY A 187 22.91 10.36 -0.06
C GLY A 187 21.84 10.85 0.92
N TYR A 188 20.76 10.08 1.11
CA TYR A 188 19.78 10.36 2.16
C TYR A 188 20.32 10.00 3.55
N ASP A 189 19.85 10.69 4.60
CA ASP A 189 20.27 10.39 5.98
C ASP A 189 19.76 8.99 6.39
N PRO A 190 20.65 8.00 6.61
CA PRO A 190 20.23 6.64 6.98
C PRO A 190 19.46 6.58 8.30
N ASN A 191 19.63 7.55 9.21
CA ASN A 191 18.89 7.60 10.47
C ASN A 191 17.41 7.97 10.27
N CYS A 192 17.07 8.54 9.12
CA CYS A 192 15.71 8.90 8.74
C CYS A 192 15.03 7.81 7.88
N VAL A 193 15.71 6.68 7.58
CA VAL A 193 15.16 5.59 6.77
C VAL A 193 14.80 4.40 7.66
N HIS A 194 13.53 4.00 7.63
CA HIS A 194 13.00 2.91 8.43
C HIS A 194 12.33 1.88 7.54
N PHE A 195 12.63 0.60 7.74
CA PHE A 195 12.02 -0.50 6.97
C PHE A 195 11.04 -1.27 7.81
N PHE A 196 9.92 -1.65 7.21
CA PHE A 196 8.96 -2.55 7.80
C PHE A 196 8.42 -3.53 6.76
N ILE A 197 8.01 -4.72 7.22
CA ILE A 197 7.57 -5.80 6.34
C ILE A 197 6.06 -5.78 6.25
N GLN A 198 5.55 -5.83 5.02
CA GLN A 198 4.13 -6.02 4.72
C GLN A 198 3.62 -7.34 5.29
N GLU A 199 2.44 -7.33 5.88
CA GLU A 199 1.80 -8.51 6.40
C GLU A 199 1.40 -9.47 5.29
N MET A 200 1.27 -10.74 5.69
CA MET A 200 0.85 -11.83 4.82
C MET A 200 -0.59 -12.23 5.16
N ALA A 201 -1.38 -12.49 4.13
CA ALA A 201 -2.70 -13.08 4.25
C ALA A 201 -2.72 -14.49 3.67
N PRO A 202 -3.54 -15.40 4.20
CA PRO A 202 -3.67 -16.74 3.67
C PRO A 202 -4.44 -16.75 2.34
N ALA A 203 -4.06 -17.67 1.44
CA ALA A 203 -4.89 -17.99 0.29
C ALA A 203 -6.00 -18.95 0.71
N VAL A 204 -7.19 -18.81 0.11
CA VAL A 204 -8.38 -19.60 0.45
C VAL A 204 -9.00 -20.25 -0.79
N ASP A 205 -9.78 -21.30 -0.59
CA ASP A 205 -10.65 -21.88 -1.63
C ASP A 205 -12.00 -21.15 -1.73
N ALA A 206 -12.89 -21.66 -2.58
CA ALA A 206 -14.24 -21.11 -2.77
C ALA A 206 -15.17 -21.26 -1.54
N GLN A 207 -14.81 -22.06 -0.55
CA GLN A 207 -15.49 -22.22 0.72
C GLN A 207 -14.77 -21.45 1.85
N HIS A 208 -13.86 -20.53 1.49
CA HIS A 208 -13.05 -19.74 2.39
C HIS A 208 -12.16 -20.58 3.33
N LYS A 209 -11.77 -21.82 2.92
CA LYS A 209 -10.81 -22.63 3.66
C LYS A 209 -9.39 -22.27 3.28
N ILE A 210 -8.53 -22.03 4.27
CA ILE A 210 -7.13 -21.71 4.07
C ILE A 210 -6.43 -22.88 3.37
N LEU A 211 -5.71 -22.58 2.30
CA LEU A 211 -4.98 -23.54 1.49
C LEU A 211 -3.59 -23.82 2.07
N MET A 212 -3.13 -25.06 1.89
CA MET A 212 -1.79 -25.52 2.30
C MET A 212 -1.05 -26.08 1.07
N ASN A 213 0.26 -25.89 0.99
CA ASN A 213 1.10 -26.48 -0.05
C ASN A 213 2.00 -27.61 0.48
N ALA A 214 2.11 -27.74 1.82
CA ALA A 214 2.69 -28.88 2.51
C ALA A 214 1.90 -29.15 3.80
N LYS A 215 2.05 -30.33 4.41
CA LYS A 215 1.30 -30.70 5.64
C LYS A 215 1.58 -29.78 6.83
N ASP A 216 2.70 -29.05 6.77
CA ASP A 216 3.18 -28.12 7.78
C ASP A 216 3.29 -26.66 7.25
N ASN A 217 2.79 -26.38 6.03
CA ASN A 217 2.98 -25.05 5.44
C ASN A 217 1.71 -24.47 4.79
N LEU A 218 1.31 -23.30 5.27
CA LEU A 218 0.19 -22.54 4.74
C LEU A 218 0.58 -21.79 3.45
N ILE A 219 -0.36 -21.59 2.55
CA ILE A 219 -0.15 -20.73 1.38
C ILE A 219 -0.46 -19.30 1.79
N LEU A 220 0.59 -18.51 1.96
CA LEU A 220 0.52 -17.10 2.32
C LEU A 220 0.94 -16.22 1.15
N SER A 221 0.35 -15.04 1.04
CA SER A 221 0.73 -14.00 0.08
C SER A 221 0.65 -12.63 0.74
N PRO A 222 1.38 -11.60 0.23
CA PRO A 222 1.20 -10.25 0.73
C PRO A 222 -0.29 -9.85 0.72
N ASN A 223 -0.73 -9.21 1.80
CA ASN A 223 -2.13 -8.83 2.04
C ASN A 223 -2.64 -7.62 1.23
N GLY A 224 -1.92 -7.25 0.16
CA GLY A 224 -2.22 -6.05 -0.61
C GLY A 224 -1.57 -4.78 -0.04
N ASN A 225 -1.62 -3.70 -0.81
CA ASN A 225 -0.97 -2.45 -0.41
C ASN A 225 -1.79 -1.61 0.58
N GLY A 226 -3.04 -1.98 0.88
CA GLY A 226 -3.88 -1.32 1.89
C GLY A 226 -3.45 -1.63 3.32
N GLY A 227 -2.85 -2.80 3.55
CA GLY A 227 -2.34 -3.21 4.86
C GLY A 227 -1.06 -2.51 5.33
N TRP A 228 -0.64 -1.42 4.66
CA TRP A 228 0.60 -0.73 5.03
C TRP A 228 0.57 -0.13 6.44
N PHE A 229 -0.58 0.41 6.86
CA PHE A 229 -0.68 1.08 8.15
C PHE A 229 -0.77 0.08 9.32
N SER A 230 -1.51 -1.02 9.16
CA SER A 230 -1.52 -2.13 10.12
C SER A 230 -0.14 -2.79 10.23
N SER A 231 0.56 -2.96 9.11
CA SER A 231 1.94 -3.47 9.08
C SER A 231 2.91 -2.53 9.84
N MET A 232 2.76 -1.20 9.71
CA MET A 232 3.51 -0.22 10.50
C MET A 232 3.20 -0.33 11.99
N GLN A 233 1.93 -0.51 12.37
CA GLN A 233 1.51 -0.70 13.75
C GLN A 233 2.18 -1.94 14.35
N ARG A 234 2.11 -3.09 13.67
CA ARG A 234 2.75 -4.34 14.11
C ARG A 234 4.27 -4.22 14.22
N ALA A 235 4.90 -3.43 13.37
CA ALA A 235 6.33 -3.11 13.44
C ALA A 235 6.67 -2.13 14.59
N GLY A 236 5.69 -1.65 15.35
CA GLY A 236 5.89 -0.71 16.47
C GLY A 236 6.20 0.72 16.03
N MET A 237 6.03 1.07 14.75
CA MET A 237 6.42 2.37 14.20
C MET A 237 5.45 3.49 14.57
N LEU A 238 4.21 3.19 14.97
CA LEU A 238 3.26 4.24 15.41
C LEU A 238 3.79 4.99 16.64
N ASN A 239 4.47 4.30 17.57
CA ASN A 239 5.12 4.95 18.70
C ASN A 239 6.20 5.97 18.27
N MET A 240 6.91 5.67 17.17
CA MET A 240 7.90 6.60 16.62
C MET A 240 7.21 7.83 16.02
N LEU A 241 6.11 7.64 15.29
CA LEU A 241 5.33 8.76 14.73
C LEU A 241 4.85 9.70 15.84
N ASP A 242 4.28 9.14 16.91
CA ASP A 242 3.81 9.91 18.07
C ASP A 242 4.96 10.66 18.76
N GLN A 243 6.08 9.99 19.06
CA GLN A 243 7.26 10.61 19.70
C GLN A 243 7.88 11.72 18.86
N GLN A 244 7.84 11.61 17.54
CA GLN A 244 8.35 12.62 16.61
C GLN A 244 7.32 13.70 16.28
N GLY A 245 6.06 13.56 16.71
CA GLY A 245 4.98 14.51 16.43
C GLY A 245 4.56 14.53 14.96
N ILE A 246 4.67 13.38 14.25
CA ILE A 246 4.23 13.25 12.86
C ILE A 246 2.70 13.31 12.79
N GLU A 247 2.17 14.30 12.10
CA GLU A 247 0.73 14.50 11.91
C GLU A 247 0.24 14.06 10.52
N TRP A 248 1.12 14.02 9.53
CA TRP A 248 0.80 13.71 8.14
C TRP A 248 1.73 12.66 7.57
N LEU A 249 1.17 11.68 6.86
CA LEU A 249 1.92 10.70 6.10
C LEU A 249 1.62 10.84 4.60
N ASN A 250 2.68 11.03 3.81
CA ASN A 250 2.60 10.97 2.36
C ASN A 250 2.92 9.55 1.91
N VAL A 251 1.94 8.86 1.34
CA VAL A 251 2.02 7.45 0.91
C VAL A 251 2.08 7.36 -0.60
N PHE A 252 3.04 6.62 -1.13
CA PHE A 252 3.28 6.51 -2.56
C PHE A 252 3.89 5.17 -2.97
N ALA A 253 3.73 4.80 -4.26
CA ALA A 253 4.22 3.53 -4.78
C ALA A 253 5.62 3.66 -5.41
N VAL A 254 6.38 2.57 -5.38
CA VAL A 254 7.73 2.47 -5.94
C VAL A 254 7.77 2.58 -7.47
N ASP A 255 6.66 2.43 -8.16
CA ASP A 255 6.66 2.30 -9.63
C ASP A 255 6.63 3.64 -10.38
N ASN A 256 6.25 4.75 -9.76
CA ASN A 256 6.19 6.06 -10.43
C ASN A 256 7.48 6.86 -10.17
N VAL A 257 8.38 6.90 -11.16
CA VAL A 257 9.72 7.49 -11.03
C VAL A 257 9.77 9.03 -11.07
N LEU A 258 8.69 9.71 -11.47
CA LEU A 258 8.61 11.16 -11.51
C LEU A 258 7.82 11.78 -10.35
N GLN A 259 7.16 10.97 -9.52
CA GLN A 259 6.32 11.53 -8.47
C GLN A 259 7.12 12.39 -7.49
N ARG A 260 6.53 13.52 -7.09
CA ARG A 260 7.07 14.40 -6.07
C ARG A 260 6.50 14.01 -4.70
N MET A 261 7.36 13.48 -3.83
CA MET A 261 7.00 13.09 -2.47
C MET A 261 7.13 14.28 -1.52
N ALA A 262 6.35 14.27 -0.43
CA ALA A 262 6.29 15.35 0.56
C ALA A 262 6.16 16.74 -0.09
N ASP A 263 5.50 16.84 -1.25
CA ASP A 263 5.34 18.08 -2.01
C ASP A 263 4.73 19.17 -1.11
N PRO A 264 5.46 20.26 -0.84
CA PRO A 264 4.97 21.32 0.06
C PRO A 264 3.66 21.95 -0.41
N ARG A 265 3.45 22.08 -1.73
CA ARG A 265 2.20 22.66 -2.24
C ARG A 265 1.01 21.73 -2.06
N PHE A 266 1.19 20.45 -2.32
CA PHE A 266 0.15 19.45 -2.10
C PHE A 266 -0.21 19.35 -0.60
N LEU A 267 0.80 19.27 0.25
CA LEU A 267 0.61 19.27 1.70
C LEU A 267 -0.10 20.55 2.16
N GLY A 268 0.38 21.71 1.73
CA GLY A 268 -0.20 23.00 2.12
C GLY A 268 -1.62 23.20 1.60
N ALA A 269 -1.93 22.74 0.40
CA ALA A 269 -3.31 22.77 -0.14
C ALA A 269 -4.23 21.84 0.68
N THR A 270 -3.77 20.64 1.03
CA THR A 270 -4.55 19.70 1.84
C THR A 270 -4.81 20.25 3.25
N ILE A 271 -3.80 20.80 3.91
CA ILE A 271 -3.95 21.45 5.22
C ILE A 271 -4.92 22.65 5.11
N ALA A 272 -4.74 23.53 4.12
CA ALA A 272 -5.56 24.72 3.94
C ALA A 272 -7.02 24.40 3.60
N SER A 273 -7.30 23.28 2.94
CA SER A 273 -8.66 22.81 2.65
C SER A 273 -9.38 22.25 3.88
N GLY A 274 -8.66 21.88 4.95
CA GLY A 274 -9.21 21.19 6.12
C GLY A 274 -9.61 19.74 5.83
N CYS A 275 -9.22 19.15 4.69
CA CYS A 275 -9.51 17.75 4.37
C CYS A 275 -8.66 16.79 5.23
N ALA A 276 -9.26 15.67 5.62
CA ALA A 276 -8.60 14.58 6.36
C ALA A 276 -7.54 13.86 5.54
N SER A 277 -7.68 13.89 4.21
CA SER A 277 -6.75 13.28 3.26
C SER A 277 -6.62 14.11 1.98
N GLY A 278 -5.64 13.77 1.16
CA GLY A 278 -5.46 14.31 -0.18
C GLY A 278 -4.99 13.22 -1.16
N ALA A 279 -5.34 13.36 -2.41
CA ALA A 279 -4.91 12.47 -3.49
C ALA A 279 -4.39 13.29 -4.66
N LYS A 280 -3.16 13.02 -5.12
CA LYS A 280 -2.68 13.54 -6.39
C LYS A 280 -3.38 12.84 -7.54
N VAL A 281 -3.88 13.61 -8.46
CA VAL A 281 -4.63 13.13 -9.63
C VAL A 281 -4.11 13.74 -10.92
N VAL A 282 -4.32 13.02 -12.02
CA VAL A 282 -4.09 13.52 -13.39
C VAL A 282 -5.39 13.51 -14.16
N ALA A 283 -5.59 14.50 -15.03
CA ALA A 283 -6.68 14.45 -15.97
C ALA A 283 -6.52 13.21 -16.88
N LYS A 284 -7.60 12.46 -17.10
CA LYS A 284 -7.59 11.28 -17.98
C LYS A 284 -7.27 11.69 -19.41
N ALA A 285 -6.41 10.92 -20.06
CA ALA A 285 -6.06 11.14 -21.48
C ALA A 285 -7.24 10.80 -22.40
N ASP A 286 -8.03 9.79 -22.05
CA ASP A 286 -9.22 9.35 -22.77
C ASP A 286 -10.19 8.60 -21.83
N PRO A 287 -11.45 8.36 -22.24
CA PRO A 287 -12.43 7.64 -21.41
C PRO A 287 -12.01 6.21 -21.05
N ASP A 288 -11.20 5.56 -21.87
CA ASP A 288 -10.79 4.14 -21.74
C ASP A 288 -9.49 3.98 -20.96
N GLU A 289 -8.90 5.06 -20.48
CA GLU A 289 -7.67 4.98 -19.70
C GLU A 289 -7.85 4.12 -18.45
N ARG A 290 -6.93 3.15 -18.27
CA ARG A 290 -6.97 2.15 -17.19
C ARG A 290 -6.35 2.70 -15.91
N VAL A 291 -7.09 3.60 -15.27
CA VAL A 291 -6.69 4.25 -14.02
C VAL A 291 -7.90 4.31 -13.08
N GLY A 292 -7.68 4.15 -11.79
CA GLY A 292 -8.71 4.37 -10.77
C GLY A 292 -9.11 5.84 -10.72
N VAL A 293 -10.40 6.14 -10.64
CA VAL A 293 -10.94 7.50 -10.69
C VAL A 293 -11.41 7.92 -9.31
N LEU A 294 -10.93 9.07 -8.85
CA LEU A 294 -11.39 9.67 -7.60
C LEU A 294 -12.78 10.30 -7.80
N CYS A 295 -13.72 9.91 -6.94
CA CYS A 295 -15.12 10.34 -6.99
C CYS A 295 -15.71 10.42 -5.58
N LEU A 296 -17.00 10.68 -5.48
CA LEU A 296 -17.77 10.46 -4.26
C LEU A 296 -18.63 9.20 -4.42
N GLU A 297 -18.76 8.44 -3.37
CA GLU A 297 -19.66 7.30 -3.22
C GLU A 297 -20.51 7.52 -1.96
N ASP A 298 -21.81 7.70 -2.15
CA ASP A 298 -22.75 8.10 -1.09
C ASP A 298 -22.29 9.34 -0.30
N GLY A 299 -21.66 10.28 -1.02
CA GLY A 299 -21.15 11.54 -0.46
C GLY A 299 -19.79 11.46 0.22
N LYS A 300 -19.14 10.29 0.28
CA LYS A 300 -17.78 10.11 0.81
C LYS A 300 -16.76 9.97 -0.32
N PRO A 301 -15.50 10.36 -0.09
CA PRO A 301 -14.44 10.12 -1.07
C PRO A 301 -14.34 8.63 -1.40
N SER A 302 -14.18 8.29 -2.66
CA SER A 302 -14.00 6.91 -3.10
C SER A 302 -13.17 6.88 -4.38
N ILE A 303 -12.55 5.74 -4.65
CA ILE A 303 -11.85 5.50 -5.90
C ILE A 303 -12.51 4.30 -6.58
N VAL A 304 -12.97 4.52 -7.81
CA VAL A 304 -13.58 3.49 -8.65
C VAL A 304 -12.58 3.04 -9.68
N GLU A 305 -12.26 1.76 -9.67
CA GLU A 305 -11.34 1.18 -10.64
C GLU A 305 -11.98 1.13 -12.04
N TYR A 306 -11.15 1.26 -13.07
CA TYR A 306 -11.59 1.34 -14.47
C TYR A 306 -12.48 0.17 -14.91
N TYR A 307 -12.31 -1.02 -14.34
CA TYR A 307 -13.10 -2.22 -14.64
C TYR A 307 -14.46 -2.26 -13.92
N GLU A 308 -14.67 -1.39 -12.94
CA GLU A 308 -15.93 -1.21 -12.21
C GLU A 308 -16.80 -0.10 -12.83
N MET A 309 -16.22 0.74 -13.68
CA MET A 309 -16.94 1.83 -14.32
C MET A 309 -17.83 1.32 -15.45
N THR A 310 -19.13 1.64 -15.40
CA THR A 310 -20.04 1.43 -16.53
C THR A 310 -19.70 2.33 -17.70
N ASP A 311 -20.15 1.99 -18.90
CA ASP A 311 -19.97 2.83 -20.11
C ASP A 311 -20.55 4.24 -19.93
N GLU A 312 -21.68 4.35 -19.22
CA GLU A 312 -22.33 5.62 -18.90
C GLU A 312 -21.43 6.52 -18.04
N LEU A 313 -20.89 5.97 -16.94
CA LEU A 313 -19.97 6.71 -16.06
C LEU A 313 -18.67 7.07 -16.77
N ARG A 314 -18.11 6.14 -17.53
CA ARG A 314 -16.85 6.30 -18.26
C ARG A 314 -16.89 7.41 -19.30
N THR A 315 -18.04 7.58 -19.98
CA THR A 315 -18.23 8.56 -21.07
C THR A 315 -19.01 9.81 -20.69
N ALA A 316 -19.51 9.88 -19.43
CA ALA A 316 -20.24 11.05 -18.94
C ALA A 316 -19.42 12.34 -19.05
N ARG A 317 -20.08 13.42 -19.43
CA ARG A 317 -19.42 14.71 -19.66
C ARG A 317 -20.14 15.85 -18.96
N GLU A 318 -19.35 16.79 -18.49
CA GLU A 318 -19.79 18.09 -18.01
C GLU A 318 -20.27 18.99 -19.18
N PRO A 319 -21.02 20.08 -18.90
CA PRO A 319 -21.46 21.01 -19.92
C PRO A 319 -20.33 21.64 -20.75
N ASP A 320 -19.10 21.69 -20.20
CA ASP A 320 -17.93 22.22 -20.92
C ASP A 320 -17.22 21.15 -21.78
N GLY A 321 -17.76 19.93 -21.83
CA GLY A 321 -17.26 18.80 -22.61
C GLY A 321 -16.19 17.95 -21.96
N ARG A 322 -15.67 18.31 -20.77
CA ARG A 322 -14.75 17.47 -19.99
C ARG A 322 -15.46 16.22 -19.49
N LEU A 323 -14.70 15.15 -19.24
CA LEU A 323 -15.25 13.96 -18.58
C LEU A 323 -15.70 14.32 -17.17
N SER A 324 -16.87 13.85 -16.75
CA SER A 324 -17.36 14.04 -15.38
C SER A 324 -16.50 13.27 -14.37
N TYR A 325 -16.08 12.06 -14.72
CA TYR A 325 -15.15 11.23 -13.96
C TYR A 325 -13.75 11.34 -14.56
N ASN A 326 -13.14 12.51 -14.44
CA ASN A 326 -11.94 12.90 -15.17
C ASN A 326 -10.62 12.64 -14.43
N TYR A 327 -10.63 12.51 -13.08
CA TYR A 327 -9.43 12.59 -12.29
C TYR A 327 -8.92 11.22 -11.87
N GLY A 328 -7.91 10.72 -12.61
CA GLY A 328 -7.23 9.47 -12.34
C GLY A 328 -6.20 9.59 -11.20
N VAL A 329 -6.24 8.68 -10.23
CA VAL A 329 -5.28 8.67 -9.11
C VAL A 329 -3.94 8.08 -9.54
N ILE A 330 -2.84 8.64 -9.01
CA ILE A 330 -1.47 8.21 -9.35
C ILE A 330 -0.76 7.49 -8.18
N LEU A 331 -1.51 7.03 -7.19
CA LEU A 331 -1.02 6.42 -5.96
C LEU A 331 0.01 7.31 -5.25
N ASN A 332 -0.38 8.54 -4.99
CA ASN A 332 0.31 9.49 -4.14
C ASN A 332 -0.74 10.19 -3.28
N TYR A 333 -0.81 9.78 -2.01
CA TYR A 333 -1.84 10.19 -1.07
C TYR A 333 -1.22 10.89 0.14
N LEU A 334 -1.97 11.81 0.72
CA LEU A 334 -1.73 12.36 2.05
C LEU A 334 -2.82 11.89 3.00
N PHE A 335 -2.42 11.45 4.19
CA PHE A 335 -3.35 11.08 5.25
C PHE A 335 -2.95 11.77 6.55
N GLN A 336 -3.93 12.27 7.28
CA GLN A 336 -3.73 12.73 8.64
C GLN A 336 -3.66 11.52 9.57
N VAL A 337 -2.60 11.42 10.40
CA VAL A 337 -2.33 10.24 11.24
C VAL A 337 -3.49 9.92 12.18
N SER A 338 -4.10 10.95 12.81
CA SER A 338 -5.24 10.78 13.71
C SER A 338 -6.48 10.15 13.07
N HIS A 339 -6.66 10.34 11.75
CA HIS A 339 -7.74 9.70 10.99
C HIS A 339 -7.36 8.28 10.55
N LEU A 340 -6.07 8.02 10.26
CA LEU A 340 -5.59 6.68 9.98
C LEU A 340 -5.73 5.74 11.17
N GLU A 341 -5.50 6.22 12.39
CA GLU A 341 -5.67 5.42 13.61
C GLU A 341 -7.10 4.89 13.78
N GLN A 342 -8.10 5.62 13.29
CA GLN A 342 -9.49 5.18 13.29
C GLN A 342 -9.72 4.00 12.33
N THR A 343 -8.94 3.93 11.24
CA THR A 343 -9.05 2.82 10.27
C THR A 343 -8.60 1.48 10.84
N LEU A 344 -7.72 1.48 11.85
CA LEU A 344 -7.27 0.25 12.53
C LEU A 344 -8.37 -0.46 13.33
N GLN A 345 -9.43 0.26 13.67
CA GLN A 345 -10.56 -0.27 14.44
C GLN A 345 -11.81 -0.50 13.58
N ALA A 346 -11.74 -0.19 12.29
CA ALA A 346 -12.85 -0.31 11.37
C ALA A 346 -12.71 -1.59 10.52
N ASP A 347 -13.86 -2.10 10.05
CA ASP A 347 -13.88 -3.18 9.06
C ASP A 347 -13.23 -2.69 7.75
N PHE A 348 -12.03 -3.18 7.45
CA PHE A 348 -11.32 -2.83 6.23
C PHE A 348 -11.86 -3.67 5.06
N PRO A 349 -12.21 -3.07 3.89
CA PRO A 349 -12.66 -3.83 2.74
C PRO A 349 -11.64 -4.88 2.30
N LEU A 350 -12.13 -6.08 1.97
CA LEU A 350 -11.31 -7.20 1.56
C LEU A 350 -11.63 -7.58 0.12
N HIS A 351 -10.61 -7.62 -0.73
CA HIS A 351 -10.72 -7.98 -2.13
C HIS A 351 -10.25 -9.41 -2.35
N LEU A 352 -11.05 -10.17 -3.10
CA LEU A 352 -10.80 -11.57 -3.44
C LEU A 352 -10.18 -11.68 -4.83
N ALA A 353 -8.85 -11.80 -4.91
CA ALA A 353 -8.15 -11.96 -6.18
C ALA A 353 -8.12 -13.44 -6.60
N HIS A 354 -8.95 -13.82 -7.58
CA HIS A 354 -9.06 -15.19 -8.09
C HIS A 354 -7.77 -15.63 -8.79
N LYS A 355 -7.18 -16.73 -8.35
CA LYS A 355 -5.86 -17.21 -8.79
C LYS A 355 -5.83 -18.73 -8.98
N LYS A 356 -4.88 -19.18 -9.80
CA LYS A 356 -4.51 -20.59 -9.96
C LYS A 356 -3.52 -20.96 -8.87
N ILE A 357 -3.92 -21.81 -7.93
CA ILE A 357 -3.14 -22.11 -6.73
C ILE A 357 -2.94 -23.62 -6.61
N ALA A 358 -1.67 -24.07 -6.64
CA ALA A 358 -1.31 -25.44 -6.28
C ALA A 358 -1.50 -25.60 -4.76
N HIS A 359 -2.21 -26.65 -4.33
CA HIS A 359 -2.50 -26.86 -2.91
C HIS A 359 -2.64 -28.36 -2.59
N LEU A 360 -2.63 -28.71 -1.32
CA LEU A 360 -2.86 -30.10 -0.88
C LEU A 360 -4.33 -30.47 -1.03
N ASP A 361 -4.57 -31.71 -1.47
CA ASP A 361 -5.88 -32.35 -1.37
C ASP A 361 -6.18 -32.80 0.09
N GLU A 362 -7.34 -33.41 0.31
CA GLU A 362 -7.76 -33.92 1.62
C GLU A 362 -6.85 -35.06 2.14
N ASN A 363 -6.13 -35.73 1.27
CA ASN A 363 -5.21 -36.83 1.60
C ASN A 363 -3.76 -36.35 1.80
N GLY A 364 -3.50 -35.06 1.64
CA GLY A 364 -2.15 -34.48 1.79
C GLY A 364 -1.27 -34.62 0.55
N ASN A 365 -1.83 -34.88 -0.64
CA ASN A 365 -1.10 -34.88 -1.89
C ASN A 365 -1.10 -33.49 -2.49
N LEU A 366 0.06 -33.01 -2.96
CA LEU A 366 0.15 -31.73 -3.65
C LEU A 366 -0.47 -31.84 -5.04
N LEU A 367 -1.56 -31.13 -5.27
CA LEU A 367 -2.17 -30.97 -6.58
C LEU A 367 -1.38 -29.96 -7.41
N PRO A 368 -1.21 -30.19 -8.73
CA PRO A 368 -0.53 -29.24 -9.60
C PRO A 368 -1.34 -27.94 -9.74
N VAL A 369 -0.69 -26.89 -10.26
CA VAL A 369 -1.39 -25.66 -10.64
C VAL A 369 -2.48 -25.98 -11.65
N PRO A 370 -3.75 -25.66 -11.37
CA PRO A 370 -4.86 -26.01 -12.28
C PRO A 370 -4.87 -25.12 -13.52
N GLU A 371 -5.62 -25.55 -14.56
CA GLU A 371 -5.78 -24.76 -15.78
C GLU A 371 -6.66 -23.53 -15.57
N GLU A 372 -7.65 -23.61 -14.67
CA GLU A 372 -8.53 -22.49 -14.29
C GLU A 372 -8.26 -22.03 -12.85
N PRO A 373 -8.56 -20.75 -12.50
CA PRO A 373 -8.46 -20.28 -11.14
C PRO A 373 -9.32 -21.11 -10.18
N ASN A 374 -8.77 -21.45 -9.01
CA ASN A 374 -9.38 -22.36 -8.04
C ASN A 374 -9.34 -21.86 -6.60
N GLY A 375 -8.76 -20.68 -6.37
CA GLY A 375 -8.65 -20.12 -5.04
C GLY A 375 -8.48 -18.60 -5.09
N PHE A 376 -8.48 -17.99 -3.95
CA PHE A 376 -8.43 -16.54 -3.79
C PHE A 376 -7.26 -16.13 -2.92
N LYS A 377 -6.60 -15.05 -3.31
CA LYS A 377 -5.73 -14.26 -2.43
C LYS A 377 -6.56 -13.17 -1.80
N LEU A 378 -6.35 -12.95 -0.52
CA LEU A 378 -7.00 -11.90 0.23
C LEU A 378 -6.14 -10.65 0.18
N GLU A 379 -6.66 -9.58 -0.39
CA GLU A 379 -5.92 -8.33 -0.59
C GLU A 379 -6.72 -7.14 -0.05
N THR A 380 -6.04 -6.21 0.60
CA THR A 380 -6.56 -4.89 0.95
C THR A 380 -5.90 -3.85 0.06
N LEU A 381 -6.60 -2.78 -0.28
CA LEU A 381 -6.11 -1.78 -1.21
C LEU A 381 -6.01 -0.40 -0.53
N VAL A 382 -4.95 0.33 -0.82
CA VAL A 382 -4.75 1.69 -0.28
C VAL A 382 -5.85 2.65 -0.72
N LEU A 383 -6.50 2.37 -1.84
CA LEU A 383 -7.63 3.16 -2.32
C LEU A 383 -8.84 3.09 -1.37
N ASP A 384 -9.04 1.96 -0.67
CA ASP A 384 -10.12 1.82 0.32
C ASP A 384 -9.87 2.73 1.54
N MET A 385 -8.60 2.99 1.87
CA MET A 385 -8.27 3.94 2.94
C MET A 385 -8.74 5.36 2.63
N VAL A 386 -8.82 5.74 1.34
CA VAL A 386 -9.39 7.02 0.92
C VAL A 386 -10.90 7.03 1.21
N HIS A 387 -11.61 5.93 0.94
CA HIS A 387 -13.05 5.80 1.23
C HIS A 387 -13.35 5.81 2.74
N MET A 388 -12.41 5.38 3.55
CA MET A 388 -12.54 5.41 5.02
C MET A 388 -12.32 6.81 5.62
N GLN A 389 -11.86 7.79 4.82
CA GLN A 389 -11.69 9.17 5.27
C GLN A 389 -13.00 9.96 5.15
N GLU A 390 -13.17 10.97 6.00
CA GLU A 390 -14.33 11.86 5.95
C GLU A 390 -14.30 12.80 4.74
N SER A 391 -13.11 13.16 4.28
CA SER A 391 -12.88 14.07 3.16
C SER A 391 -11.53 13.84 2.49
N CYS A 392 -11.45 14.12 1.18
CA CYS A 392 -10.22 14.00 0.41
C CYS A 392 -10.10 15.17 -0.56
N LEU A 393 -8.97 15.88 -0.52
CA LEU A 393 -8.63 16.88 -1.53
C LEU A 393 -8.17 16.16 -2.81
N SER A 394 -8.90 16.33 -3.90
CA SER A 394 -8.42 15.98 -5.24
C SER A 394 -7.46 17.07 -5.71
N TYR A 395 -6.16 16.75 -5.85
CA TYR A 395 -5.10 17.70 -6.20
C TYR A 395 -4.53 17.36 -7.57
N GLU A 396 -4.85 18.19 -8.57
CA GLU A 396 -4.43 17.96 -9.95
C GLU A 396 -2.94 18.26 -10.15
N VAL A 397 -2.23 17.35 -10.80
CA VAL A 397 -0.81 17.52 -11.17
C VAL A 397 -0.61 17.44 -12.67
N VAL A 398 0.46 18.08 -13.16
CA VAL A 398 0.86 17.98 -14.57
C VAL A 398 1.37 16.57 -14.82
N ARG A 399 0.65 15.80 -15.63
CA ARG A 399 0.91 14.39 -15.95
C ARG A 399 2.38 14.14 -16.32
N GLU A 400 2.91 14.89 -17.23
CA GLU A 400 4.27 14.74 -17.77
C GLU A 400 5.36 15.10 -16.75
N LYS A 401 4.97 15.73 -15.64
CA LYS A 401 5.88 16.12 -14.55
C LYS A 401 5.89 15.18 -13.37
N GLU A 402 4.76 14.46 -13.12
CA GLU A 402 4.63 13.67 -11.90
C GLU A 402 4.12 12.24 -12.13
N PHE A 403 3.86 11.81 -13.38
CA PHE A 403 3.32 10.48 -13.65
C PHE A 403 4.09 9.73 -14.74
N ALA A 404 5.07 8.95 -14.34
CA ALA A 404 5.87 8.07 -15.20
C ALA A 404 5.98 6.67 -14.60
N PRO A 405 4.88 5.89 -14.61
CA PRO A 405 4.87 4.57 -13.99
C PRO A 405 5.65 3.54 -14.82
N VAL A 406 6.40 2.68 -14.12
CA VAL A 406 7.18 1.57 -14.67
C VAL A 406 6.48 0.27 -14.30
N LYS A 407 5.40 -0.10 -14.98
CA LYS A 407 4.61 -1.31 -14.69
C LYS A 407 4.94 -2.48 -15.60
N ASN A 408 5.28 -2.20 -16.86
CA ASN A 408 5.48 -3.17 -17.90
C ASN A 408 6.87 -3.04 -18.56
N LYS A 409 7.36 -4.09 -19.18
CA LYS A 409 8.60 -4.02 -19.94
C LYS A 409 8.44 -3.13 -21.19
N ASN A 410 7.33 -3.28 -21.91
CA ASN A 410 7.02 -2.58 -23.17
C ASN A 410 5.58 -2.09 -23.16
N GLY A 411 5.25 -1.12 -24.01
CA GLY A 411 3.90 -0.59 -24.20
C GLY A 411 3.52 0.53 -23.23
N VAL A 412 2.29 0.56 -22.79
CA VAL A 412 1.79 1.57 -21.84
C VAL A 412 2.40 1.35 -20.46
N ASP A 413 2.71 2.42 -19.75
CA ASP A 413 3.33 2.37 -18.41
C ASP A 413 4.61 1.50 -18.38
N SER A 414 5.44 1.64 -19.42
CA SER A 414 6.63 0.83 -19.60
C SER A 414 7.91 1.53 -19.22
N VAL A 415 9.01 0.75 -19.23
CA VAL A 415 10.37 1.29 -19.07
C VAL A 415 10.64 2.39 -20.10
N GLU A 416 10.27 2.15 -21.37
CA GLU A 416 10.52 3.09 -22.48
C GLU A 416 9.74 4.40 -22.31
N THR A 417 8.45 4.32 -21.94
CA THR A 417 7.63 5.52 -21.73
C THR A 417 8.11 6.33 -20.53
N ALA A 418 8.52 5.66 -19.46
CA ALA A 418 9.10 6.33 -18.29
C ALA A 418 10.44 6.99 -18.60
N GLN A 419 11.33 6.32 -19.36
CA GLN A 419 12.58 6.88 -19.83
C GLN A 419 12.37 8.16 -20.65
N ALA A 420 11.42 8.15 -21.60
CA ALA A 420 11.10 9.32 -22.41
C ALA A 420 10.63 10.51 -21.54
N LEU A 421 9.81 10.26 -20.54
CA LEU A 421 9.35 11.28 -19.59
C LEU A 421 10.47 11.78 -18.68
N LEU A 422 11.39 10.92 -18.23
CA LEU A 422 12.56 11.33 -17.45
C LEU A 422 13.46 12.27 -18.29
N GLU A 423 13.77 11.91 -19.54
CA GLU A 423 14.55 12.75 -20.47
C GLU A 423 13.86 14.09 -20.75
N GLN A 424 12.52 14.08 -20.97
CA GLN A 424 11.73 15.32 -21.14
C GLN A 424 11.80 16.24 -19.91
N ASN A 425 11.99 15.67 -18.72
CA ASN A 425 12.18 16.40 -17.48
C ASN A 425 13.64 16.73 -17.18
N GLY A 426 14.56 16.51 -18.14
CA GLY A 426 15.96 16.89 -18.04
C GLY A 426 16.83 15.91 -17.22
N ILE A 427 16.30 14.72 -16.90
CA ILE A 427 17.03 13.68 -16.16
C ILE A 427 17.89 12.89 -17.16
N GLN A 428 19.18 12.81 -16.91
CA GLN A 428 20.12 12.01 -17.73
C GLN A 428 19.96 10.53 -17.39
N LEU A 429 19.82 9.71 -18.43
CA LEU A 429 19.68 8.26 -18.34
C LEU A 429 20.94 7.50 -18.75
#